data_78ddba417a7c51359b8d545509510bc4
#
_entry.id   78ddba417a7c51359b8d545509510bc4
#
_cell.length_a   1.000
_cell.length_b   1.000
_cell.length_c   1.000
_cell.angle_alpha   90.00
_cell.angle_beta   90.00
_cell.angle_gamma   90.00
#
_symmetry.space_group_name_H-M   'P 1'
#
loop_
_entity.id
_entity.type
_entity.pdbx_description
1 polymer ?
#
loop_
_entity_poly.entity_id
_entity_poly.type
_entity_poly.pdbx_seq_one_letter_code
_entity_poly.pdbx_strand_id
1 'polypeptide(L)'
;MQIRIGQVRKFGKVGCLDAYGDVSLSGIVLAELWYGIHRSQKPERNEAALRDFLRFVNILDWPLEAAGAYGAIRAALTCKGPPIGGNGLLIAAHAIYENATLVTNNGREFERVPGLNLENWAAR
;
A
#
# COMPACT_ATOMS: atom_id res chain seq x y z
N MET A 1 18.03 -7.11 0.41
CA MET A 1 18.08 -6.15 1.52
C MET A 1 16.82 -6.26 2.33
N GLN A 2 16.94 -6.35 3.63
CA GLN A 2 15.79 -6.57 4.49
C GLN A 2 15.30 -5.27 5.10
N ILE A 3 13.99 -5.00 5.00
CA ILE A 3 13.38 -3.84 5.64
C ILE A 3 13.03 -4.21 7.07
N ARG A 4 13.34 -3.32 8.00
CA ARG A 4 12.96 -3.48 9.40
C ARG A 4 11.50 -3.08 9.57
N ILE A 5 10.78 -3.80 10.42
CA ILE A 5 9.39 -3.50 10.74
C ILE A 5 9.22 -2.06 11.22
N GLY A 6 10.19 -1.54 11.99
CA GLY A 6 10.15 -0.16 12.46
C GLY A 6 10.14 0.87 11.35
N GLN A 7 10.80 0.60 10.21
CA GLN A 7 10.78 1.51 9.08
C GLN A 7 9.40 1.57 8.43
N VAL A 8 8.71 0.43 8.36
CA VAL A 8 7.34 0.38 7.84
C VAL A 8 6.40 1.15 8.78
N ARG A 9 6.53 0.94 10.09
CA ARG A 9 5.67 1.60 11.09
C ARG A 9 5.81 3.12 11.07
N LYS A 10 7.00 3.63 10.74
CA LYS A 10 7.27 5.07 10.74
C LYS A 10 6.33 5.84 9.83
N PHE A 11 5.87 5.22 8.76
CA PHE A 11 4.98 5.85 7.79
C PHE A 11 3.51 5.48 8.01
N GLY A 12 3.18 4.89 9.17
CA GLY A 12 1.81 4.67 9.61
C GLY A 12 1.04 3.70 8.74
N LYS A 13 0.03 4.19 8.04
CA LYS A 13 -0.90 3.36 7.27
C LYS A 13 -0.39 2.96 5.89
N VAL A 14 0.91 3.10 5.65
CA VAL A 14 1.50 2.74 4.37
C VAL A 14 1.30 1.26 4.08
N GLY A 15 0.79 0.96 2.90
CA GLY A 15 0.70 -0.41 2.43
C GLY A 15 1.96 -0.79 1.68
N CYS A 16 2.61 -1.86 2.11
CA CYS A 16 3.75 -2.43 1.41
C CYS A 16 3.33 -3.74 0.76
N LEU A 17 3.93 -4.05 -0.39
CA LEU A 17 3.71 -5.30 -1.08
C LEU A 17 4.86 -6.24 -0.76
N ASP A 18 4.56 -7.36 -0.13
CA ASP A 18 5.56 -8.39 0.20
C ASP A 18 5.34 -9.61 -0.68
N ALA A 19 6.31 -9.88 -1.55
CA ALA A 19 6.31 -11.06 -2.40
C ALA A 19 7.64 -11.76 -2.24
N TYR A 20 7.61 -13.00 -1.78
CA TYR A 20 8.81 -13.83 -1.63
C TYR A 20 9.89 -13.19 -0.74
N GLY A 21 9.47 -12.45 0.29
CA GLY A 21 10.41 -11.80 1.20
C GLY A 21 10.91 -10.44 0.74
N ASP A 22 10.58 -10.02 -0.46
CA ASP A 22 10.94 -8.70 -0.97
C ASP A 22 9.82 -7.71 -0.72
N VAL A 23 10.16 -6.61 -0.06
CA VAL A 23 9.16 -5.57 0.27
C VAL A 23 9.27 -4.45 -0.75
N SER A 24 8.11 -4.07 -1.30
CA SER A 24 8.01 -3.04 -2.32
C SER A 24 6.87 -2.08 -2.01
N LEU A 25 6.91 -0.89 -2.59
CA LEU A 25 5.81 0.07 -2.54
C LEU A 25 5.18 0.20 -3.93
N SER A 26 3.86 0.23 -3.95
CA SER A 26 3.15 0.66 -5.15
C SER A 26 3.39 2.16 -5.37
N GLY A 27 3.49 2.58 -6.62
CA GLY A 27 3.55 4.00 -6.97
C GLY A 27 2.37 4.79 -6.44
N ILE A 28 1.21 4.14 -6.27
CA ILE A 28 0.02 4.78 -5.68
C ILE A 28 0.28 5.14 -4.21
N VAL A 29 0.91 4.23 -3.46
CA VAL A 29 1.28 4.49 -2.06
C VAL A 29 2.29 5.63 -2.00
N LEU A 30 3.27 5.63 -2.89
CA LEU A 30 4.26 6.70 -2.94
C LEU A 30 3.58 8.06 -3.16
N ALA A 31 2.60 8.12 -4.06
CA ALA A 31 1.85 9.36 -4.30
C ALA A 31 1.12 9.83 -3.03
N GLU A 32 0.53 8.91 -2.28
CA GLU A 32 -0.13 9.26 -1.02
C GLU A 32 0.87 9.79 0.03
N LEU A 33 2.06 9.21 0.07
CA LEU A 33 3.10 9.66 0.99
C LEU A 33 3.55 11.09 0.66
N TRP A 34 3.73 11.40 -0.63
CA TRP A 34 4.07 12.76 -1.05
C TRP A 34 2.97 13.75 -0.69
N TYR A 35 1.73 13.38 -0.90
CA TYR A 35 0.61 14.24 -0.50
C TYR A 35 0.64 14.52 1.00
N GLY A 36 0.87 13.49 1.81
CA GLY A 36 0.99 13.66 3.27
C GLY A 36 2.13 14.59 3.67
N ILE A 37 3.26 14.52 2.97
CA ILE A 37 4.41 15.40 3.23
C ILE A 37 4.04 16.86 2.96
N HIS A 38 3.43 17.13 1.81
CA HIS A 38 3.07 18.51 1.45
C HIS A 38 2.03 19.10 2.37
N ARG A 39 1.23 18.29 3.03
CA ARG A 39 0.24 18.75 4.02
C ARG A 39 0.81 18.88 5.42
N SER A 40 1.99 18.35 5.69
CA SER A 40 2.53 18.31 7.03
C SER A 40 3.08 19.65 7.46
N GLN A 41 3.29 19.81 8.76
CA GLN A 41 3.86 21.03 9.33
C GLN A 41 5.37 21.15 9.11
N LYS A 42 6.03 20.05 8.82
CA LYS A 42 7.48 20.00 8.61
C LYS A 42 7.79 19.22 7.33
N PRO A 43 7.42 19.77 6.16
CA PRO A 43 7.56 19.02 4.91
C PRO A 43 9.02 18.67 4.57
N GLU A 44 9.98 19.56 4.84
CA GLU A 44 11.37 19.27 4.52
C GLU A 44 11.91 18.10 5.34
N ARG A 45 11.58 18.06 6.62
CA ARG A 45 11.98 16.96 7.51
C ARG A 45 11.34 15.65 7.09
N ASN A 46 10.06 15.68 6.76
CA ASN A 46 9.32 14.49 6.38
C ASN A 46 9.75 13.99 5.00
N GLU A 47 10.09 14.89 4.10
CA GLU A 47 10.65 14.50 2.80
C GLU A 47 11.99 13.79 2.98
N ALA A 48 12.87 14.32 3.83
CA ALA A 48 14.16 13.68 4.10
C ALA A 48 13.96 12.26 4.65
N ALA A 49 13.01 12.10 5.56
CA ALA A 49 12.69 10.78 6.11
C ALA A 49 12.16 9.82 5.05
N LEU A 50 11.31 10.30 4.15
CA LEU A 50 10.81 9.46 3.06
C LEU A 50 11.94 9.04 2.12
N ARG A 51 12.79 9.98 1.71
CA ARG A 51 13.90 9.66 0.81
C ARG A 51 14.84 8.62 1.42
N ASP A 52 15.08 8.71 2.73
CA ASP A 52 15.88 7.70 3.43
C ASP A 52 15.19 6.33 3.39
N PHE A 53 13.90 6.28 3.67
CA PHE A 53 13.13 5.05 3.62
C PHE A 53 13.16 4.42 2.22
N LEU A 54 13.02 5.22 1.17
CA LEU A 54 12.99 4.73 -0.21
C LEU A 54 14.30 4.07 -0.66
N ARG A 55 15.37 4.25 0.09
CA ARG A 55 16.64 3.57 -0.19
C ARG A 55 16.55 2.06 0.09
N PHE A 56 15.56 1.63 0.86
CA PHE A 56 15.44 0.25 1.32
C PHE A 56 14.30 -0.53 0.66
N VAL A 57 13.46 0.14 -0.15
CA VAL A 57 12.32 -0.50 -0.80
C VAL A 57 12.40 -0.34 -2.31
N ASN A 58 11.82 -1.29 -3.02
CA ASN A 58 11.58 -1.15 -4.44
C ASN A 58 10.27 -0.39 -4.64
N ILE A 59 10.21 0.44 -5.66
CA ILE A 59 8.99 1.14 -6.03
C ILE A 59 8.51 0.52 -7.34
N LEU A 60 7.27 0.08 -7.36
CA LEU A 60 6.66 -0.57 -8.51
C LEU A 60 5.66 0.38 -9.16
N ASP A 61 5.80 0.59 -10.45
CA ASP A 61 4.78 1.28 -11.22
C ASP A 61 3.48 0.49 -11.13
N TRP A 62 2.34 1.20 -11.06
CA TRP A 62 1.06 0.52 -11.06
C TRP A 62 0.87 -0.16 -12.42
N PRO A 63 0.78 -1.49 -12.47
CA PRO A 63 0.81 -2.19 -13.75
C PRO A 63 -0.53 -2.08 -14.48
N LEU A 64 -0.46 -1.82 -15.77
CA LEU A 64 -1.65 -1.72 -16.61
C LEU A 64 -2.48 -3.01 -16.54
N GLU A 65 -1.82 -4.13 -16.43
CA GLU A 65 -2.44 -5.45 -16.35
C GLU A 65 -3.28 -5.63 -15.08
N ALA A 66 -3.05 -4.82 -14.03
CA ALA A 66 -3.87 -4.87 -12.82
C ALA A 66 -5.25 -4.23 -13.02
N ALA A 67 -5.50 -3.59 -14.15
CA ALA A 67 -6.78 -2.92 -14.41
C ALA A 67 -7.96 -3.89 -14.34
N GLY A 68 -7.78 -5.11 -14.85
CA GLY A 68 -8.83 -6.12 -14.77
C GLY A 68 -9.17 -6.52 -13.34
N ALA A 69 -8.15 -6.70 -12.50
CA ALA A 69 -8.35 -7.01 -11.09
C ALA A 69 -9.06 -5.86 -10.38
N TYR A 70 -8.67 -4.63 -10.68
CA TYR A 70 -9.33 -3.44 -10.12
C TYR A 70 -10.83 -3.44 -10.43
N GLY A 71 -11.18 -3.66 -11.69
CA GLY A 71 -12.58 -3.67 -12.11
C GLY A 71 -13.38 -4.75 -11.40
N ALA A 72 -12.82 -5.95 -11.28
CA ALA A 72 -13.50 -7.07 -10.64
C ALA A 72 -13.73 -6.81 -9.15
N ILE A 73 -12.72 -6.29 -8.45
CA ILE A 73 -12.81 -5.98 -7.02
C ILE A 73 -13.86 -4.90 -6.78
N ARG A 74 -13.79 -3.83 -7.54
CA ARG A 74 -14.72 -2.71 -7.38
C ARG A 74 -16.17 -3.14 -7.64
N ALA A 75 -16.39 -3.94 -8.66
CA ALA A 75 -17.72 -4.46 -8.96
C ALA A 75 -18.24 -5.34 -7.83
N ALA A 76 -17.39 -6.22 -7.29
CA ALA A 76 -17.78 -7.11 -6.21
C ALA A 76 -18.13 -6.34 -4.93
N LEU A 77 -17.44 -5.24 -4.64
CA LEU A 77 -17.65 -4.48 -3.41
C LEU A 77 -18.76 -3.45 -3.50
N THR A 78 -19.17 -3.07 -4.68
CA THR A 78 -20.22 -2.04 -4.88
C THR A 78 -21.51 -2.40 -4.16
N CYS A 79 -21.84 -3.68 -4.06
CA CYS A 79 -23.08 -4.16 -3.46
C CYS A 79 -22.94 -4.57 -1.99
N LYS A 80 -21.77 -4.36 -1.37
CA LYS A 80 -21.47 -4.93 -0.04
C LYS A 80 -21.19 -3.89 1.04
N GLY A 81 -21.80 -2.73 0.96
CA GLY A 81 -21.65 -1.70 1.98
C GLY A 81 -20.82 -0.51 1.53
N PRO A 82 -20.29 0.29 2.47
CA PRO A 82 -19.56 1.50 2.13
C PRO A 82 -18.36 1.20 1.22
N PRO A 83 -18.08 2.07 0.23
CA PRO A 83 -16.96 1.81 -0.68
C PRO A 83 -15.61 1.97 0.02
N ILE A 84 -14.64 1.21 -0.46
CA ILE A 84 -13.24 1.45 -0.14
C ILE A 84 -12.80 2.66 -0.99
N GLY A 85 -11.91 3.49 -0.45
CA GLY A 85 -11.39 4.63 -1.20
C GLY A 85 -10.71 4.19 -2.50
N GLY A 86 -10.77 5.06 -3.52
CA GLY A 86 -10.24 4.74 -4.84
C GLY A 86 -8.78 4.29 -4.83
N ASN A 87 -7.93 4.95 -4.04
CA ASN A 87 -6.52 4.56 -3.94
C ASN A 87 -6.37 3.21 -3.25
N GLY A 88 -7.20 2.92 -2.25
CA GLY A 88 -7.19 1.60 -1.61
C GLY A 88 -7.50 0.47 -2.58
N LEU A 89 -8.48 0.70 -3.47
CA LEU A 89 -8.81 -0.29 -4.50
C LEU A 89 -7.66 -0.50 -5.48
N LEU A 90 -6.98 0.58 -5.87
CA LEU A 90 -5.82 0.48 -6.76
C LEU A 90 -4.67 -0.29 -6.10
N ILE A 91 -4.40 -0.02 -4.83
CA ILE A 91 -3.36 -0.72 -4.08
C ILE A 91 -3.68 -2.21 -3.96
N ALA A 92 -4.93 -2.55 -3.63
CA ALA A 92 -5.37 -3.93 -3.52
C ALA A 92 -5.24 -4.68 -4.86
N ALA A 93 -5.63 -4.04 -5.95
CA ALA A 93 -5.49 -4.62 -7.28
C ALA A 93 -4.03 -4.87 -7.64
N HIS A 94 -3.16 -3.96 -7.26
CA HIS A 94 -1.72 -4.11 -7.48
C HIS A 94 -1.18 -5.33 -6.72
N ALA A 95 -1.57 -5.46 -5.45
CA ALA A 95 -1.13 -6.60 -4.64
C ALA A 95 -1.61 -7.93 -5.22
N ILE A 96 -2.85 -8.00 -5.66
CA ILE A 96 -3.40 -9.21 -6.26
C ILE A 96 -2.66 -9.56 -7.55
N TYR A 97 -2.43 -8.57 -8.41
CA TYR A 97 -1.71 -8.79 -9.66
C TYR A 97 -0.30 -9.32 -9.41
N GLU A 98 0.41 -8.76 -8.43
CA GLU A 98 1.77 -9.19 -8.10
C GLU A 98 1.80 -10.50 -7.31
N ASN A 99 0.63 -11.04 -6.96
CA ASN A 99 0.51 -12.20 -6.07
C ASN A 99 1.26 -11.95 -4.75
N ALA A 100 1.15 -10.72 -4.24
CA ALA A 100 1.85 -10.27 -3.06
C ALA A 100 0.92 -10.18 -1.86
N THR A 101 1.50 -10.21 -0.67
CA THR A 101 0.79 -9.90 0.56
C THR A 101 0.81 -8.40 0.76
N LEU A 102 -0.35 -7.79 0.97
CA LEU A 102 -0.44 -6.38 1.32
C LEU A 102 -0.21 -6.22 2.81
N VAL A 103 0.82 -5.48 3.18
CA VAL A 103 1.15 -5.21 4.57
C VAL A 103 0.67 -3.80 4.90
N THR A 104 -0.30 -3.70 5.80
CA THR A 104 -0.89 -2.41 6.17
C THR A 104 -1.42 -2.48 7.60
N ASN A 105 -1.51 -1.34 8.28
CA ASN A 105 -2.22 -1.27 9.57
C ASN A 105 -3.68 -0.83 9.41
N ASN A 106 -4.16 -0.72 8.18
CA ASN A 106 -5.55 -0.42 7.86
C ASN A 106 -6.29 -1.66 7.37
N GLY A 107 -6.10 -2.79 8.08
CA GLY A 107 -6.62 -4.10 7.65
C GLY A 107 -8.13 -4.17 7.55
N ARG A 108 -8.85 -3.45 8.43
CA ARG A 108 -10.32 -3.50 8.46
C ARG A 108 -10.93 -3.15 7.10
N GLU A 109 -10.40 -2.14 6.43
CA GLU A 109 -10.88 -1.74 5.11
C GLU A 109 -10.58 -2.80 4.06
N PHE A 110 -9.35 -3.35 4.08
CA PHE A 110 -8.88 -4.29 3.07
C PHE A 110 -9.40 -5.71 3.26
N GLU A 111 -9.87 -6.09 4.45
CA GLU A 111 -10.44 -7.41 4.69
C GLU A 111 -11.61 -7.73 3.76
N ARG A 112 -12.29 -6.72 3.26
CA ARG A 112 -13.44 -6.87 2.37
C ARG A 112 -13.06 -7.26 0.96
N VAL A 113 -11.78 -7.17 0.60
CA VAL A 113 -11.33 -7.43 -0.79
C VAL A 113 -11.14 -8.93 -0.99
N PRO A 114 -11.92 -9.55 -1.89
CA PRO A 114 -11.78 -10.99 -2.12
C PRO A 114 -10.43 -11.31 -2.80
N GLY A 115 -9.80 -12.37 -2.33
CA GLY A 115 -8.55 -12.85 -2.90
C GLY A 115 -7.29 -12.10 -2.47
N LEU A 116 -7.42 -11.12 -1.60
CA LEU A 116 -6.27 -10.34 -1.13
C LEU A 116 -5.63 -11.02 0.09
N ASN A 117 -4.34 -11.27 0.01
CA ASN A 117 -3.54 -11.70 1.15
C ASN A 117 -3.14 -10.46 1.96
N LEU A 118 -3.44 -10.47 3.25
CA LEU A 118 -3.31 -9.29 4.08
C LEU A 118 -2.54 -9.61 5.35
N GLU A 119 -1.67 -8.69 5.76
CA GLU A 119 -0.90 -8.83 6.98
C GLU A 119 -0.76 -7.47 7.66
N ASN A 120 -0.81 -7.46 8.99
CA ASN A 120 -0.66 -6.22 9.76
C ASN A 120 0.57 -6.31 10.67
N TRP A 121 1.65 -5.64 10.23
CA TRP A 121 2.90 -5.63 11.00
C TRP A 121 2.86 -4.65 12.16
N ALA A 122 1.99 -3.66 12.12
CA ALA A 122 1.90 -2.65 13.19
C ALA A 122 1.32 -3.22 14.49
N ALA A 123 0.57 -4.33 14.40
CA ALA A 123 -0.06 -4.97 15.54
C ALA A 123 0.90 -5.84 16.37
N ARG A 124 2.13 -5.99 15.93
CA ARG A 124 3.12 -6.86 16.58
C ARG A 124 3.99 -6.11 17.58
#